data_df9787df831e0a7f9b24d8a7e80851bc
#
_entry.id   df9787df831e0a7f9b24d8a7e80851bc
#
_cell.length_a   1.000
_cell.length_b   1.000
_cell.length_c   1.000
_cell.angle_alpha   90.00
_cell.angle_beta   90.00
_cell.angle_gamma   90.00
#
_symmetry.space_group_name_H-M   'P 1'
#
loop_
_entity.id
_entity.type
_entity.pdbx_description
1 polymer ?
#
loop_
_entity_poly.entity_id
_entity_poly.type
_entity_poly.pdbx_seq_one_letter_code
_entity_poly.pdbx_strand_id
1 'polypeptide(L)'
;MFITKYLQYLASKALPDKFYCEDALITTHTHSFTKDTDFVRAYSVGLQFTGGRDPGNRWRINTAIWAAKQAMTVPGDFVECGVNYGQTSAAIMEALSWTDTAERTFWLVDSFHGLDPRLAKSDSASGHYSKYSKATSTGFYNTDFESTRNAFGRCFPRTQVVKGWVPDCLQESAPAKGVAFLHLDLNSPEAEVAAFQHYRARMPVGSIVLLDDFAYTGHENIHRVWSKFASEAGLNILALPTGQGLLLTSKMKEELRK
;
A
#
# COMPACT_ATOMS: atom_id res chain seq x y z
N MET A 1 22.87 -3.10 6.37
CA MET A 1 21.66 -2.97 7.19
C MET A 1 21.90 -2.51 8.64
N PHE A 2 22.84 -3.09 9.41
CA PHE A 2 23.14 -2.64 10.79
C PHE A 2 23.75 -1.23 10.88
N ILE A 3 24.69 -0.88 10.02
CA ILE A 3 25.35 0.44 10.01
C ILE A 3 24.33 1.56 9.71
N THR A 4 23.43 1.34 8.78
CA THR A 4 22.39 2.32 8.42
C THR A 4 21.45 2.60 9.61
N LYS A 5 20.97 1.56 10.29
CA LYS A 5 20.14 1.71 11.49
C LYS A 5 20.85 2.42 12.64
N TYR A 6 22.15 2.16 12.80
CA TYR A 6 22.96 2.80 13.83
C TYR A 6 23.19 4.28 13.54
N LEU A 7 23.49 4.63 12.30
CA LEU A 7 23.60 6.03 11.86
C LEU A 7 22.27 6.76 11.96
N GLN A 8 21.16 6.09 11.62
CA GLN A 8 19.82 6.59 11.81
C GLN A 8 19.53 6.93 13.29
N TYR A 9 19.86 6.00 14.17
CA TYR A 9 19.70 6.19 15.61
C TYR A 9 20.53 7.36 16.14
N LEU A 10 21.78 7.51 15.70
CA LEU A 10 22.65 8.61 16.11
C LEU A 10 22.14 9.96 15.60
N ALA A 11 21.72 10.03 14.32
CA ALA A 11 21.20 11.25 13.72
C ALA A 11 19.88 11.68 14.38
N SER A 12 18.99 10.76 14.66
CA SER A 12 17.70 11.05 15.30
C SER A 12 17.87 11.56 16.74
N LYS A 13 18.89 11.10 17.45
CA LYS A 13 19.20 11.59 18.81
C LYS A 13 19.95 12.92 18.84
N ALA A 14 20.84 13.14 17.86
CA ALA A 14 21.67 14.34 17.82
C ALA A 14 20.91 15.58 17.31
N LEU A 15 19.93 15.42 16.40
CA LEU A 15 19.23 16.52 15.73
C LEU A 15 17.76 16.16 15.42
N PRO A 16 16.92 15.87 16.44
CA PRO A 16 15.56 15.33 16.24
C PRO A 16 14.62 16.22 15.44
N ASP A 17 14.82 17.54 15.46
CA ASP A 17 13.98 18.50 14.73
C ASP A 17 14.49 18.84 13.31
N LYS A 18 15.69 18.38 12.97
CA LYS A 18 16.33 18.69 11.69
C LYS A 18 16.41 17.50 10.72
N PHE A 19 16.18 16.30 11.23
CA PHE A 19 16.26 15.08 10.45
C PHE A 19 14.99 14.27 10.59
N TYR A 20 14.42 13.89 9.45
CA TYR A 20 13.51 12.74 9.40
C TYR A 20 14.36 11.48 9.17
N CYS A 21 14.07 10.43 9.93
CA CYS A 21 14.85 9.19 9.89
C CYS A 21 13.98 7.99 10.27
N GLU A 22 13.16 7.54 9.34
CA GLU A 22 12.31 6.36 9.49
C GLU A 22 12.27 5.57 8.18
N ASP A 23 12.02 4.27 8.28
CA ASP A 23 11.73 3.39 7.14
C ASP A 23 12.73 3.51 5.98
N ALA A 24 14.03 3.47 6.32
CA ALA A 24 15.16 3.64 5.39
C ALA A 24 15.26 5.02 4.70
N LEU A 25 14.36 5.97 4.98
CA LEU A 25 14.45 7.34 4.49
C LEU A 25 15.15 8.23 5.52
N ILE A 26 16.24 8.89 5.08
CA ILE A 26 16.92 9.93 5.85
C ILE A 26 16.90 11.22 5.04
N THR A 27 16.36 12.28 5.60
CA THR A 27 16.31 13.57 4.93
C THR A 27 16.34 14.73 5.92
N THR A 28 16.87 15.88 5.46
CA THR A 28 16.80 17.18 6.14
C THR A 28 15.63 18.04 5.63
N HIS A 29 14.87 17.53 4.66
CA HIS A 29 13.70 18.26 4.17
C HIS A 29 12.60 18.33 5.22
N THR A 30 11.74 19.32 5.07
CA THR A 30 10.64 19.51 6.02
C THR A 30 9.76 18.26 6.11
N HIS A 31 9.49 17.86 7.33
CA HIS A 31 8.61 16.75 7.69
C HIS A 31 7.52 17.24 8.68
N SER A 32 7.08 18.48 8.50
CA SER A 32 6.10 19.13 9.37
C SER A 32 4.77 18.36 9.49
N PHE A 33 4.42 17.56 8.48
CA PHE A 33 3.23 16.70 8.51
C PHE A 33 3.23 15.75 9.72
N THR A 34 4.40 15.36 10.24
CA THR A 34 4.48 14.49 11.43
C THR A 34 3.96 15.16 12.71
N LYS A 35 3.78 16.49 12.69
CA LYS A 35 3.21 17.29 13.78
C LYS A 35 1.80 17.80 13.45
N ASP A 36 1.31 17.55 12.25
CA ASP A 36 -0.06 17.88 11.82
C ASP A 36 -1.07 17.04 12.60
N THR A 37 -2.06 17.69 13.20
CA THR A 37 -3.01 17.05 14.12
C THR A 37 -3.86 16.00 13.40
N ASP A 38 -4.25 16.25 12.16
CA ASP A 38 -5.07 15.31 11.38
C ASP A 38 -4.25 14.10 10.95
N PHE A 39 -2.99 14.31 10.56
CA PHE A 39 -2.06 13.22 10.26
C PHE A 39 -1.78 12.37 11.51
N VAL A 40 -1.46 13.02 12.65
CA VAL A 40 -1.17 12.32 13.91
C VAL A 40 -2.37 11.48 14.35
N ARG A 41 -3.59 12.01 14.24
CA ARG A 41 -4.82 11.27 14.52
C ARG A 41 -4.97 10.06 13.61
N ALA A 42 -4.86 10.25 12.29
CA ALA A 42 -4.99 9.19 11.31
C ALA A 42 -3.93 8.08 11.50
N TYR A 43 -2.67 8.45 11.70
CA TYR A 43 -1.60 7.51 11.97
C TYR A 43 -1.86 6.71 13.26
N SER A 44 -2.32 7.39 14.33
CA SER A 44 -2.65 6.75 15.61
C SER A 44 -3.80 5.75 15.49
N VAL A 45 -4.81 6.06 14.68
CA VAL A 45 -5.90 5.10 14.37
C VAL A 45 -5.34 3.89 13.62
N GLY A 46 -4.47 4.10 12.63
CA GLY A 46 -3.76 3.00 11.95
C GLY A 46 -3.00 2.10 12.92
N LEU A 47 -2.30 2.68 13.90
CA LEU A 47 -1.56 1.91 14.92
C LEU A 47 -2.46 1.07 15.84
N GLN A 48 -3.72 1.46 16.06
CA GLN A 48 -4.66 0.63 16.85
C GLN A 48 -4.92 -0.72 16.16
N PHE A 49 -4.92 -0.76 14.83
CA PHE A 49 -5.08 -1.99 14.07
C PHE A 49 -3.86 -2.92 14.17
N THR A 50 -2.67 -2.37 14.39
CA THR A 50 -1.44 -3.16 14.61
C THR A 50 -1.24 -3.57 16.07
N GLY A 51 -2.21 -3.34 16.93
CA GLY A 51 -2.06 -3.53 18.38
C GLY A 51 -1.08 -2.54 19.02
N GLY A 52 -0.93 -1.35 18.44
CA GLY A 52 -0.04 -0.29 18.91
C GLY A 52 1.42 -0.46 18.49
N ARG A 53 1.76 -1.46 17.69
CA ARG A 53 3.11 -1.62 17.14
C ARG A 53 3.36 -0.54 16.09
N ASP A 54 4.33 0.33 16.31
CA ASP A 54 4.72 1.39 15.40
C ASP A 54 5.89 0.91 14.50
N PRO A 55 5.69 0.72 13.20
CA PRO A 55 6.77 0.37 12.27
C PRO A 55 7.66 1.56 11.91
N GLY A 56 7.29 2.79 12.27
CA GLY A 56 8.05 3.98 11.93
C GLY A 56 8.02 4.29 10.44
N ASN A 57 6.85 4.21 9.82
CA ASN A 57 6.65 4.40 8.38
C ASN A 57 5.79 5.64 8.05
N ARG A 58 5.92 6.69 8.86
CA ARG A 58 5.04 7.88 8.78
C ARG A 58 5.00 8.51 7.40
N TRP A 59 6.15 8.59 6.70
CA TRP A 59 6.15 9.20 5.37
C TRP A 59 5.42 8.35 4.33
N ARG A 60 5.53 7.01 4.40
CA ARG A 60 4.75 6.11 3.52
C ARG A 60 3.25 6.29 3.76
N ILE A 61 2.81 6.33 5.02
CA ILE A 61 1.40 6.57 5.36
C ILE A 61 0.94 7.96 4.91
N ASN A 62 1.77 9.00 5.06
CA ASN A 62 1.43 10.34 4.56
C ASN A 62 1.26 10.35 3.03
N THR A 63 2.12 9.65 2.30
CA THR A 63 1.99 9.47 0.84
C THR A 63 0.69 8.75 0.49
N ALA A 64 0.36 7.67 1.19
CA ALA A 64 -0.87 6.90 0.96
C ALA A 64 -2.13 7.75 1.23
N ILE A 65 -2.14 8.52 2.32
CA ILE A 65 -3.22 9.45 2.64
C ILE A 65 -3.35 10.54 1.56
N TRP A 66 -2.23 11.12 1.10
CA TRP A 66 -2.25 12.11 0.03
C TRP A 66 -2.83 11.53 -1.26
N ALA A 67 -2.35 10.36 -1.67
CA ALA A 67 -2.81 9.67 -2.87
C ALA A 67 -4.32 9.35 -2.80
N ALA A 68 -4.78 8.86 -1.66
CA ALA A 68 -6.19 8.59 -1.40
C ALA A 68 -7.05 9.87 -1.44
N LYS A 69 -6.58 10.99 -0.85
CA LYS A 69 -7.26 12.29 -0.93
C LYS A 69 -7.39 12.78 -2.38
N GLN A 70 -6.35 12.64 -3.20
CA GLN A 70 -6.43 13.00 -4.63
C GLN A 70 -7.46 12.11 -5.36
N ALA A 71 -7.49 10.81 -5.08
CA ALA A 71 -8.42 9.88 -5.68
C ALA A 71 -9.89 10.15 -5.32
N MET A 72 -10.17 10.91 -4.25
CA MET A 72 -11.53 11.34 -3.91
C MET A 72 -12.17 12.22 -4.99
N THR A 73 -11.38 12.86 -5.85
CA THR A 73 -11.88 13.68 -6.97
C THR A 73 -12.34 12.85 -8.17
N VAL A 74 -12.05 11.55 -8.16
CA VAL A 74 -12.36 10.61 -9.25
C VAL A 74 -13.48 9.67 -8.78
N PRO A 75 -14.52 9.38 -9.60
CA PRO A 75 -15.55 8.42 -9.22
C PRO A 75 -14.98 7.00 -9.12
N GLY A 76 -15.47 6.22 -8.16
CA GLY A 76 -15.06 4.83 -7.97
C GLY A 76 -14.79 4.47 -6.52
N ASP A 77 -14.65 3.18 -6.29
CA ASP A 77 -14.30 2.58 -5.02
C ASP A 77 -12.78 2.62 -4.76
N PHE A 78 -12.39 2.28 -3.55
CA PHE A 78 -11.00 2.13 -3.16
C PHE A 78 -10.69 0.65 -2.95
N VAL A 79 -9.48 0.25 -3.32
CA VAL A 79 -9.01 -1.13 -3.19
C VAL A 79 -7.60 -1.13 -2.59
N GLU A 80 -7.37 -1.96 -1.59
CA GLU A 80 -6.04 -2.33 -1.11
C GLU A 80 -5.86 -3.83 -1.29
N CYS A 81 -4.77 -4.25 -1.93
CA CYS A 81 -4.34 -5.64 -2.01
C CYS A 81 -3.05 -5.81 -1.21
N GLY A 82 -3.11 -6.65 -0.16
CA GLY A 82 -2.08 -6.75 0.87
C GLY A 82 -2.41 -5.82 2.05
N VAL A 83 -3.27 -6.28 2.94
CA VAL A 83 -3.83 -5.49 4.04
C VAL A 83 -3.04 -5.68 5.34
N ASN A 84 -2.52 -6.89 5.53
CA ASN A 84 -1.87 -7.31 6.76
C ASN A 84 -2.77 -7.03 8.00
N TYR A 85 -2.34 -6.17 8.91
CA TYR A 85 -3.14 -5.73 10.06
C TYR A 85 -4.11 -4.58 9.73
N GLY A 86 -3.95 -3.90 8.59
CA GLY A 86 -4.82 -2.82 8.15
C GLY A 86 -4.39 -1.42 8.57
N GLN A 87 -3.12 -1.22 8.94
CA GLN A 87 -2.61 0.10 9.36
C GLN A 87 -2.86 1.16 8.29
N THR A 88 -2.48 0.89 7.04
CA THR A 88 -2.55 1.85 5.94
C THR A 88 -4.00 2.20 5.62
N SER A 89 -4.85 1.19 5.42
CA SER A 89 -6.27 1.41 5.16
C SER A 89 -6.97 2.17 6.28
N ALA A 90 -6.72 1.82 7.54
CA ALA A 90 -7.34 2.48 8.68
C ALA A 90 -6.90 3.95 8.79
N ALA A 91 -5.61 4.25 8.56
CA ALA A 91 -5.10 5.61 8.53
C ALA A 91 -5.71 6.43 7.38
N ILE A 92 -5.84 5.84 6.19
CA ILE A 92 -6.50 6.48 5.04
C ILE A 92 -7.97 6.79 5.38
N MET A 93 -8.70 5.81 5.89
CA MET A 93 -10.12 5.97 6.19
C MET A 93 -10.37 7.05 7.25
N GLU A 94 -9.54 7.10 8.30
CA GLU A 94 -9.61 8.16 9.30
C GLU A 94 -9.32 9.53 8.68
N ALA A 95 -8.25 9.64 7.89
CA ALA A 95 -7.86 10.90 7.25
C ALA A 95 -8.88 11.43 6.24
N LEU A 96 -9.72 10.55 5.69
CA LEU A 96 -10.78 10.89 4.74
C LEU A 96 -12.15 11.10 5.42
N SER A 97 -12.27 10.93 6.75
CA SER A 97 -13.56 10.85 7.43
C SER A 97 -14.49 9.88 6.71
N TRP A 98 -14.02 8.63 6.54
CA TRP A 98 -14.67 7.63 5.66
C TRP A 98 -16.13 7.40 5.97
N THR A 99 -16.56 7.58 7.22
CA THR A 99 -17.95 7.52 7.65
C THR A 99 -18.84 8.51 6.92
N ASP A 100 -18.27 9.66 6.54
CA ASP A 100 -19.00 10.78 5.92
C ASP A 100 -18.91 10.74 4.38
N THR A 101 -18.07 9.87 3.83
CA THR A 101 -17.98 9.68 2.38
C THR A 101 -19.19 8.94 1.87
N ALA A 102 -20.05 9.60 1.10
CA ALA A 102 -21.21 8.96 0.52
C ALA A 102 -20.83 7.92 -0.54
N GLU A 103 -21.37 6.71 -0.41
CA GLU A 103 -21.50 5.73 -1.50
C GLU A 103 -20.23 5.05 -2.05
N ARG A 104 -19.05 5.19 -1.44
CA ARG A 104 -17.85 4.43 -1.84
C ARG A 104 -17.65 3.21 -0.95
N THR A 105 -17.15 2.14 -1.50
CA THR A 105 -16.69 0.96 -0.77
C THR A 105 -15.16 0.94 -0.74
N PHE A 106 -14.59 0.58 0.40
CA PHE A 106 -13.18 0.23 0.49
C PHE A 106 -13.04 -1.29 0.52
N TRP A 107 -12.46 -1.85 -0.51
CA TRP A 107 -12.19 -3.27 -0.66
C TRP A 107 -10.80 -3.57 -0.12
N LEU A 108 -10.72 -4.49 0.84
CA LEU A 108 -9.50 -4.94 1.51
C LEU A 108 -9.27 -6.40 1.15
N VAL A 109 -8.29 -6.64 0.28
CA VAL A 109 -8.00 -7.98 -0.26
C VAL A 109 -6.70 -8.50 0.32
N ASP A 110 -6.74 -9.63 1.03
CA ASP A 110 -5.55 -10.25 1.62
C ASP A 110 -5.72 -11.77 1.71
N SER A 111 -4.63 -12.49 1.66
CA SER A 111 -4.65 -13.94 1.86
C SER A 111 -4.96 -14.33 3.30
N PHE A 112 -4.53 -13.53 4.27
CA PHE A 112 -4.44 -13.88 5.70
C PHE A 112 -3.68 -15.20 5.93
N HIS A 113 -2.74 -15.50 5.04
CA HIS A 113 -1.86 -16.66 5.08
C HIS A 113 -0.40 -16.31 4.70
N GLY A 114 -0.10 -15.01 4.52
CA GLY A 114 1.20 -14.55 4.02
C GLY A 114 1.32 -14.68 2.49
N LEU A 115 2.53 -14.87 1.98
CA LEU A 115 2.77 -14.95 0.55
C LEU A 115 2.27 -16.25 -0.07
N ASP A 116 1.77 -16.15 -1.30
CA ASP A 116 1.33 -17.33 -2.08
C ASP A 116 2.55 -18.21 -2.44
N PRO A 117 2.61 -19.44 -1.94
CA PRO A 117 3.73 -20.34 -2.20
C PRO A 117 3.86 -20.73 -3.68
N ARG A 118 2.80 -20.57 -4.48
CA ARG A 118 2.81 -20.87 -5.92
C ARG A 118 3.60 -19.83 -6.70
N LEU A 119 3.53 -18.56 -6.28
CA LEU A 119 4.23 -17.44 -6.89
C LEU A 119 5.66 -17.27 -6.36
N ALA A 120 5.93 -17.82 -5.21
CA ALA A 120 7.22 -17.75 -4.55
C ALA A 120 8.37 -18.43 -5.31
N LYS A 121 8.08 -19.30 -6.26
CA LYS A 121 9.10 -19.99 -7.06
C LYS A 121 9.88 -19.04 -7.98
N SER A 122 9.26 -17.96 -8.45
CA SER A 122 9.92 -16.93 -9.25
C SER A 122 10.85 -16.05 -8.41
N ASP A 123 10.59 -15.97 -7.11
CA ASP A 123 11.34 -15.18 -6.13
C ASP A 123 12.45 -15.99 -5.42
N SER A 124 12.50 -17.29 -5.63
CA SER A 124 13.45 -18.20 -4.94
C SER A 124 14.92 -17.85 -5.20
N ALA A 125 15.22 -17.15 -6.30
CA ALA A 125 16.57 -16.67 -6.62
C ALA A 125 17.02 -15.51 -5.70
N SER A 126 16.10 -14.78 -5.05
CA SER A 126 16.42 -13.61 -4.23
C SER A 126 16.43 -13.87 -2.71
N GLY A 127 16.04 -15.07 -2.28
CA GLY A 127 15.90 -15.41 -0.85
C GLY A 127 14.72 -14.72 -0.14
N HIS A 128 13.94 -13.94 -0.87
CA HIS A 128 12.78 -13.21 -0.35
C HIS A 128 11.75 -14.16 0.25
N TYR A 129 11.34 -15.21 -0.47
CA TYR A 129 10.35 -16.15 0.02
C TYR A 129 10.73 -16.79 1.36
N SER A 130 12.00 -17.23 1.51
CA SER A 130 12.49 -17.80 2.77
C SER A 130 12.39 -16.82 3.93
N LYS A 131 12.63 -15.53 3.69
CA LYS A 131 12.50 -14.46 4.69
C LYS A 131 11.03 -14.26 5.09
N TYR A 132 10.12 -14.24 4.13
CA TYR A 132 8.70 -13.95 4.37
C TYR A 132 7.90 -15.16 4.86
N SER A 133 8.27 -16.39 4.49
CA SER A 133 7.65 -17.59 5.08
C SER A 133 7.96 -17.72 6.58
N LYS A 134 9.16 -17.30 7.02
CA LYS A 134 9.48 -17.14 8.43
C LYS A 134 8.70 -16.00 9.09
N ALA A 135 8.39 -14.94 8.36
CA ALA A 135 7.66 -13.79 8.88
C ALA A 135 6.23 -14.16 9.33
N THR A 136 5.57 -15.10 8.66
CA THR A 136 4.25 -15.58 9.07
C THR A 136 4.29 -16.26 10.43
N SER A 137 5.31 -17.09 10.69
CA SER A 137 5.47 -17.79 11.98
C SER A 137 5.85 -16.86 13.14
N THR A 138 6.36 -15.67 12.86
CA THR A 138 6.76 -14.66 13.85
C THR A 138 5.69 -13.61 14.16
N GLY A 139 4.49 -13.71 13.53
CA GLY A 139 3.42 -12.73 13.68
C GLY A 139 3.67 -11.40 12.94
N PHE A 140 4.58 -11.40 11.97
CA PHE A 140 4.76 -10.25 11.09
C PHE A 140 3.56 -10.08 10.16
N TYR A 141 3.06 -11.20 9.60
CA TYR A 141 1.82 -11.21 8.84
C TYR A 141 0.64 -11.57 9.72
N ASN A 142 -0.44 -10.84 9.52
CA ASN A 142 -1.72 -11.12 10.17
C ASN A 142 -2.38 -12.36 9.52
N THR A 143 -2.80 -13.30 10.34
CA THR A 143 -3.53 -14.50 9.90
C THR A 143 -4.98 -14.55 10.41
N ASP A 144 -5.40 -13.52 11.17
CA ASP A 144 -6.73 -13.45 11.77
C ASP A 144 -7.69 -12.62 10.91
N PHE A 145 -8.26 -13.25 9.90
CA PHE A 145 -9.25 -12.67 9.01
C PHE A 145 -10.48 -12.14 9.75
N GLU A 146 -11.04 -12.95 10.68
CA GLU A 146 -12.28 -12.60 11.35
C GLU A 146 -12.10 -11.39 12.25
N SER A 147 -11.00 -11.30 12.99
CA SER A 147 -10.69 -10.13 13.81
C SER A 147 -10.55 -8.88 12.97
N THR A 148 -9.85 -8.97 11.83
CA THR A 148 -9.66 -7.84 10.90
C THR A 148 -11.00 -7.39 10.31
N ARG A 149 -11.78 -8.32 9.79
CA ARG A 149 -13.12 -8.05 9.23
C ARG A 149 -14.02 -7.35 10.24
N ASN A 150 -14.05 -7.86 11.46
CA ASN A 150 -14.87 -7.31 12.54
C ASN A 150 -14.36 -5.93 13.01
N ALA A 151 -13.05 -5.71 13.07
CA ALA A 151 -12.48 -4.42 13.42
C ALA A 151 -12.87 -3.33 12.40
N PHE A 152 -12.66 -3.60 11.11
CA PHE A 152 -13.05 -2.67 10.05
C PHE A 152 -14.56 -2.45 10.01
N GLY A 153 -15.37 -3.50 10.12
CA GLY A 153 -16.83 -3.40 10.12
C GLY A 153 -17.40 -2.56 11.26
N ARG A 154 -16.71 -2.54 12.42
CA ARG A 154 -17.10 -1.68 13.56
C ARG A 154 -16.66 -0.22 13.41
N CYS A 155 -15.46 -0.01 12.87
CA CYS A 155 -14.86 1.33 12.83
C CYS A 155 -15.22 2.09 11.55
N PHE A 156 -15.35 1.38 10.44
CA PHE A 156 -15.49 1.99 9.13
C PHE A 156 -16.60 1.32 8.31
N PRO A 157 -17.76 1.98 8.17
CA PRO A 157 -18.85 1.46 7.33
C PRO A 157 -18.42 1.36 5.86
N ARG A 158 -19.08 0.50 5.11
CA ARG A 158 -18.80 0.27 3.69
C ARG A 158 -17.37 -0.25 3.43
N THR A 159 -16.82 -1.01 4.36
CA THR A 159 -15.61 -1.77 4.16
C THR A 159 -15.96 -3.22 3.85
N GLN A 160 -15.34 -3.80 2.84
CA GLN A 160 -15.48 -5.19 2.45
C GLN A 160 -14.11 -5.88 2.53
N VAL A 161 -14.00 -6.91 3.34
CA VAL A 161 -12.74 -7.68 3.48
C VAL A 161 -12.89 -8.98 2.72
N VAL A 162 -12.02 -9.19 1.73
CA VAL A 162 -11.98 -10.38 0.88
C VAL A 162 -10.76 -11.21 1.26
N LYS A 163 -10.99 -12.50 1.57
CA LYS A 163 -9.94 -13.43 1.94
C LYS A 163 -9.58 -14.33 0.76
N GLY A 164 -8.32 -14.28 0.35
CA GLY A 164 -7.80 -15.20 -0.66
C GLY A 164 -6.49 -14.71 -1.26
N TRP A 165 -5.81 -15.59 -1.97
CA TRP A 165 -4.63 -15.21 -2.73
C TRP A 165 -4.99 -14.51 -4.05
N VAL A 166 -4.28 -13.45 -4.34
CA VAL A 166 -4.32 -12.79 -5.65
C VAL A 166 -3.54 -13.65 -6.67
N PRO A 167 -4.08 -13.92 -7.88
CA PRO A 167 -5.27 -13.30 -8.46
C PRO A 167 -6.61 -14.01 -8.20
N ASP A 168 -6.62 -15.19 -7.56
CA ASP A 168 -7.78 -16.10 -7.52
C ASP A 168 -9.02 -15.44 -6.88
N CYS A 169 -8.82 -14.65 -5.82
CA CYS A 169 -9.92 -14.01 -5.08
C CYS A 169 -10.41 -12.68 -5.67
N LEU A 170 -9.78 -12.16 -6.72
CA LEU A 170 -10.11 -10.82 -7.24
C LEU A 170 -11.55 -10.69 -7.75
N GLN A 171 -12.16 -11.80 -8.19
CA GLN A 171 -13.56 -11.79 -8.64
C GLN A 171 -14.55 -11.51 -7.50
N GLU A 172 -14.16 -11.77 -6.26
CA GLU A 172 -14.98 -11.51 -5.06
C GLU A 172 -14.98 -10.02 -4.69
N SER A 173 -13.92 -9.29 -5.06
CA SER A 173 -13.86 -7.84 -4.98
C SER A 173 -14.34 -7.21 -6.28
N ALA A 174 -15.63 -6.90 -6.36
CA ALA A 174 -16.26 -6.40 -7.57
C ALA A 174 -16.72 -4.94 -7.40
N PRO A 175 -15.81 -3.94 -7.48
CA PRO A 175 -16.16 -2.53 -7.38
C PRO A 175 -17.16 -2.16 -8.48
N ALA A 176 -18.43 -1.92 -8.11
CA ALA A 176 -19.49 -1.64 -9.07
C ALA A 176 -19.34 -0.27 -9.75
N LYS A 177 -18.68 0.67 -9.07
CA LYS A 177 -18.52 2.07 -9.51
C LYS A 177 -17.16 2.36 -10.14
N GLY A 178 -16.37 1.34 -10.43
CA GLY A 178 -14.98 1.47 -10.86
C GLY A 178 -14.02 1.62 -9.68
N VAL A 179 -12.73 1.82 -9.97
CA VAL A 179 -11.67 1.94 -8.97
C VAL A 179 -10.98 3.30 -9.11
N ALA A 180 -11.15 4.16 -8.12
CA ALA A 180 -10.50 5.46 -8.06
C ALA A 180 -9.11 5.40 -7.43
N PHE A 181 -8.91 4.51 -6.45
CA PHE A 181 -7.66 4.31 -5.74
C PHE A 181 -7.34 2.82 -5.64
N LEU A 182 -6.14 2.45 -6.03
CA LEU A 182 -5.61 1.08 -5.91
C LEU A 182 -4.26 1.13 -5.18
N HIS A 183 -4.19 0.51 -4.01
CA HIS A 183 -2.95 0.31 -3.28
C HIS A 183 -2.52 -1.15 -3.40
N LEU A 184 -1.27 -1.39 -3.80
CA LEU A 184 -0.68 -2.71 -3.97
C LEU A 184 0.51 -2.88 -3.04
N ASP A 185 0.37 -3.79 -2.08
CA ASP A 185 1.36 -4.16 -1.06
C ASP A 185 1.38 -5.68 -0.86
N LEU A 186 1.59 -6.41 -1.96
CA LEU A 186 1.51 -7.88 -1.96
C LEU A 186 2.86 -8.55 -1.77
N ASN A 187 3.95 -7.78 -1.82
CA ASN A 187 5.33 -8.31 -1.78
C ASN A 187 5.60 -9.40 -2.85
N SER A 188 4.80 -9.43 -3.91
CA SER A 188 4.90 -10.36 -5.05
C SER A 188 4.58 -9.61 -6.34
N PRO A 189 5.58 -9.37 -7.20
CA PRO A 189 5.39 -8.56 -8.41
C PRO A 189 4.38 -9.17 -9.38
N GLU A 190 4.30 -10.49 -9.47
CA GLU A 190 3.33 -11.18 -10.33
C GLU A 190 1.90 -10.96 -9.83
N ALA A 191 1.68 -11.07 -8.52
CA ALA A 191 0.37 -10.83 -7.91
C ALA A 191 -0.05 -9.36 -8.06
N GLU A 192 0.88 -8.42 -7.85
CA GLU A 192 0.61 -6.98 -8.01
C GLU A 192 0.24 -6.62 -9.44
N VAL A 193 1.01 -7.11 -10.43
CA VAL A 193 0.69 -6.89 -11.85
C VAL A 193 -0.65 -7.51 -12.21
N ALA A 194 -0.96 -8.71 -11.72
CA ALA A 194 -2.24 -9.36 -11.95
C ALA A 194 -3.41 -8.56 -11.35
N ALA A 195 -3.26 -8.06 -10.12
CA ALA A 195 -4.25 -7.18 -9.49
C ALA A 195 -4.47 -5.89 -10.29
N PHE A 196 -3.39 -5.23 -10.70
CA PHE A 196 -3.50 -4.05 -11.55
C PHE A 196 -4.23 -4.33 -12.86
N GLN A 197 -3.87 -5.41 -13.57
CA GLN A 197 -4.52 -5.79 -14.83
C GLN A 197 -6.01 -6.08 -14.63
N HIS A 198 -6.39 -6.71 -13.51
CA HIS A 198 -7.78 -6.99 -13.18
C HIS A 198 -8.61 -5.71 -13.01
N TYR A 199 -8.08 -4.72 -12.31
CA TYR A 199 -8.82 -3.49 -12.01
C TYR A 199 -8.71 -2.41 -13.09
N ARG A 200 -7.63 -2.44 -13.91
CA ARG A 200 -7.30 -1.38 -14.88
C ARG A 200 -8.48 -0.98 -15.78
N ALA A 201 -9.23 -1.96 -16.29
CA ALA A 201 -10.37 -1.69 -17.18
C ALA A 201 -11.53 -0.95 -16.49
N ARG A 202 -11.52 -0.93 -15.16
CA ARG A 202 -12.53 -0.26 -14.32
C ARG A 202 -12.02 1.03 -13.69
N MET A 203 -10.80 1.47 -14.05
CA MET A 203 -10.19 2.69 -13.49
C MET A 203 -10.47 3.88 -14.40
N PRO A 204 -11.27 4.87 -13.96
CA PRO A 204 -11.41 6.13 -14.66
C PRO A 204 -10.08 6.85 -14.86
N VAL A 205 -10.01 7.76 -15.82
CA VAL A 205 -8.85 8.65 -15.99
C VAL A 205 -8.67 9.50 -14.73
N GLY A 206 -7.45 9.58 -14.24
CA GLY A 206 -7.11 10.27 -13.00
C GLY A 206 -7.13 9.38 -11.76
N SER A 207 -7.51 8.11 -11.89
CA SER A 207 -7.35 7.16 -10.78
C SER A 207 -5.89 7.00 -10.39
N ILE A 208 -5.66 6.75 -9.12
CA ILE A 208 -4.31 6.64 -8.56
C ILE A 208 -4.01 5.20 -8.19
N VAL A 209 -2.82 4.73 -8.61
CA VAL A 209 -2.23 3.48 -8.15
C VAL A 209 -1.02 3.80 -7.30
N LEU A 210 -0.97 3.27 -6.10
CA LEU A 210 0.18 3.33 -5.19
C LEU A 210 0.76 1.93 -5.06
N LEU A 211 2.04 1.79 -5.43
CA LEU A 211 2.83 0.56 -5.28
C LEU A 211 3.70 0.73 -4.04
N ASP A 212 3.50 -0.10 -3.02
CA ASP A 212 4.12 0.16 -1.73
C ASP A 212 5.63 -0.08 -1.73
N ASP A 213 6.10 -1.08 -2.48
CA ASP A 213 7.51 -1.51 -2.48
C ASP A 213 8.22 -1.34 -3.84
N PHE A 214 7.71 -0.49 -4.73
CA PHE A 214 8.23 -0.33 -6.11
C PHE A 214 9.73 -0.03 -6.17
N ALA A 215 10.22 0.84 -5.30
CA ALA A 215 11.63 1.25 -5.23
C ALA A 215 12.22 1.02 -3.83
N TYR A 216 11.62 0.12 -3.03
CA TYR A 216 12.07 -0.16 -1.67
C TYR A 216 13.27 -1.10 -1.68
N THR A 217 14.26 -0.81 -0.84
CA THR A 217 15.48 -1.60 -0.73
C THR A 217 15.18 -3.04 -0.31
N GLY A 218 15.64 -3.99 -1.11
CA GLY A 218 15.40 -5.40 -0.92
C GLY A 218 14.18 -5.94 -1.68
N HIS A 219 13.53 -5.10 -2.50
CA HIS A 219 12.43 -5.46 -3.40
C HIS A 219 12.78 -5.17 -4.87
N GLU A 220 14.04 -5.35 -5.26
CA GLU A 220 14.56 -5.04 -6.60
C GLU A 220 13.85 -5.83 -7.72
N ASN A 221 13.31 -7.01 -7.40
CA ASN A 221 12.51 -7.79 -8.33
C ASN A 221 11.16 -7.11 -8.64
N ILE A 222 10.50 -6.51 -7.65
CA ILE A 222 9.26 -5.72 -7.84
C ILE A 222 9.57 -4.58 -8.80
N HIS A 223 10.63 -3.80 -8.53
CA HIS A 223 11.04 -2.73 -9.42
C HIS A 223 11.28 -3.20 -10.86
N ARG A 224 12.00 -4.30 -11.04
CA ARG A 224 12.34 -4.85 -12.36
C ARG A 224 11.09 -5.30 -13.14
N VAL A 225 10.19 -6.03 -12.49
CA VAL A 225 8.98 -6.55 -13.13
C VAL A 225 8.02 -5.42 -13.47
N TRP A 226 7.78 -4.50 -12.53
CA TRP A 226 6.91 -3.34 -12.77
C TRP A 226 7.47 -2.39 -13.83
N SER A 227 8.79 -2.13 -13.85
CA SER A 227 9.42 -1.27 -14.85
C SER A 227 9.29 -1.87 -16.26
N LYS A 228 9.48 -3.19 -16.40
CA LYS A 228 9.25 -3.89 -17.66
C LYS A 228 7.79 -3.79 -18.09
N PHE A 229 6.87 -4.16 -17.21
CA PHE A 229 5.43 -4.11 -17.50
C PHE A 229 4.97 -2.70 -17.87
N ALA A 230 5.41 -1.68 -17.11
CA ALA A 230 5.06 -0.29 -17.38
C ALA A 230 5.57 0.19 -18.74
N SER A 231 6.80 -0.18 -19.11
CA SER A 231 7.37 0.14 -20.44
C SER A 231 6.55 -0.47 -21.56
N GLU A 232 6.19 -1.76 -21.46
CA GLU A 232 5.38 -2.47 -22.44
C GLU A 232 3.95 -1.92 -22.55
N ALA A 233 3.37 -1.52 -21.40
CA ALA A 233 2.01 -0.99 -21.32
C ALA A 233 1.92 0.53 -21.56
N GLY A 234 3.04 1.22 -21.77
CA GLY A 234 3.09 2.67 -21.97
C GLY A 234 2.69 3.47 -20.73
N LEU A 235 2.96 2.93 -19.54
CA LEU A 235 2.69 3.56 -18.25
C LEU A 235 3.93 4.28 -17.72
N ASN A 236 3.71 5.32 -16.90
CA ASN A 236 4.78 6.04 -16.21
C ASN A 236 4.60 5.89 -14.71
N ILE A 237 5.57 5.30 -14.04
CA ILE A 237 5.58 5.15 -12.58
C ILE A 237 6.61 6.13 -12.01
N LEU A 238 6.18 6.99 -11.12
CA LEU A 238 7.05 7.89 -10.36
C LEU A 238 7.59 7.15 -9.13
N ALA A 239 8.89 6.88 -9.10
CA ALA A 239 9.54 6.37 -7.90
C ALA A 239 9.65 7.49 -6.86
N LEU A 240 9.22 7.20 -5.64
CA LEU A 240 9.24 8.14 -4.52
C LEU A 240 10.41 7.84 -3.57
N PRO A 241 10.95 8.84 -2.87
CA PRO A 241 12.01 8.63 -1.88
C PRO A 241 11.64 7.69 -0.73
N THR A 242 10.34 7.47 -0.52
CA THR A 242 9.80 6.51 0.44
C THR A 242 9.96 5.05 0.03
N GLY A 243 10.43 4.78 -1.19
CA GLY A 243 10.44 3.44 -1.78
C GLY A 243 9.15 3.06 -2.49
N GLN A 244 8.13 3.90 -2.42
CA GLN A 244 6.85 3.68 -3.09
C GLN A 244 6.90 4.10 -4.57
N GLY A 245 5.96 3.58 -5.37
CA GLY A 245 5.71 4.00 -6.75
C GLY A 245 4.33 4.62 -6.89
N LEU A 246 4.24 5.74 -7.61
CA LEU A 246 2.97 6.41 -7.89
C LEU A 246 2.67 6.39 -9.39
N LEU A 247 1.44 5.99 -9.75
CA LEU A 247 0.97 5.98 -11.13
C LEU A 247 -0.41 6.64 -11.19
N LEU A 248 -0.57 7.53 -12.17
CA LEU A 248 -1.85 8.13 -12.53
C LEU A 248 -2.38 7.47 -13.79
N THR A 249 -3.64 7.04 -13.77
CA THR A 249 -4.25 6.51 -14.99
C THR A 249 -4.52 7.65 -15.97
N SER A 250 -4.08 7.48 -17.20
CA SER A 250 -4.32 8.39 -18.31
C SER A 250 -5.09 7.67 -19.42
N LYS A 251 -5.63 8.43 -20.38
CA LYS A 251 -6.18 7.83 -21.60
C LYS A 251 -5.12 6.97 -22.27
N MET A 252 -5.51 5.77 -22.70
CA MET A 252 -4.60 4.89 -23.43
C MET A 252 -4.17 5.53 -24.75
N LYS A 253 -2.92 5.30 -25.17
CA LYS A 253 -2.37 5.83 -26.44
C LYS A 253 -3.23 5.51 -27.68
N GLU A 254 -4.02 4.44 -27.64
CA GLU A 254 -4.93 4.07 -28.73
C GLU A 254 -6.15 4.99 -28.85
N GLU A 255 -6.61 5.61 -27.72
CA GLU A 255 -7.71 6.58 -27.76
C GLU A 255 -7.26 7.99 -28.20
N LEU A 256 -5.96 8.27 -28.12
CA LEU A 256 -5.37 9.54 -28.56
C LEU A 256 -5.01 9.55 -30.05
N ARG A 257 -5.16 8.40 -30.74
CA ARG A 257 -4.88 8.24 -32.18
C ARG A 257 -6.15 8.23 -33.05
N LYS A 258 -7.30 8.41 -32.45
CA LYS A 258 -8.60 8.64 -33.11
C LYS A 258 -8.99 10.11 -32.98
#